data_5f4e26782729285c335efce35660b9e1
#
_entry.id   5f4e26782729285c335efce35660b9e1
#
_cell.length_a   1.000
_cell.length_b   1.000
_cell.length_c   1.000
_cell.angle_alpha   90.00
_cell.angle_beta   90.00
_cell.angle_gamma   90.00
#
_symmetry.space_group_name_H-M   'P 1'
#
loop_
_entity.id
_entity.type
_entity.pdbx_description
1 polymer ?
#
loop_
_entity_poly.entity_id
_entity_poly.type
_entity_poly.pdbx_seq_one_letter_code
_entity_poly.pdbx_strand_id
1 'polypeptide(L)'
;MKADEDALVAERGGKPAPSPPIESGGAKSMPLDREAAWYGTTEARHVADVIVSFQTPAGGWGKNQSRAGALRQPGQAYVSHGEGYVGTLDNDATVTELRFLARVAGQASETDGKAYRASLLRGVEYLLEAQYPNGGWPQVWPLQGGYHDAVTYNDGAMVAAVRLLETVAAGQGDYAFVPAELRARAAAAKDRAVACILATQVVVDGRRTIWSQQHDALTLGPVGARNFEPGALATAESADILIYLMSLPDPSPGVAAAIRGGDQWLSGAALRDVAWTPVDPVLGRRLVAQPGAGPLWARYYDIASGKPVYGDRDRSVHDDVNDLSLERRNGYAWFNTAPLKVAEAYHRWAATHPLGSVDSRR
;
A
#
# COMPACT_ATOMS: atom_id res chain seq x y z
N MET A 1 17.43 -12.54 10.38
CA MET A 1 17.69 -13.00 8.99
C MET A 1 18.50 -14.32 8.99
N LYS A 2 19.78 -14.37 9.38
CA LYS A 2 20.53 -15.66 9.36
C LYS A 2 19.87 -16.76 10.21
N ALA A 3 19.34 -16.41 11.38
CA ALA A 3 18.61 -17.36 12.23
C ALA A 3 17.35 -17.93 11.56
N ASP A 4 16.66 -17.14 10.74
CA ASP A 4 15.45 -17.57 10.02
C ASP A 4 15.81 -18.50 8.85
N GLU A 5 16.91 -18.20 8.14
CA GLU A 5 17.49 -19.09 7.13
C GLU A 5 17.92 -20.44 7.75
N ASP A 6 18.67 -20.38 8.85
CA ASP A 6 19.12 -21.56 9.58
C ASP A 6 17.93 -22.40 10.07
N ALA A 7 16.83 -21.75 10.51
CA ALA A 7 15.60 -22.42 10.91
C ALA A 7 14.92 -23.14 9.74
N LEU A 8 14.81 -22.50 8.57
CA LEU A 8 14.29 -23.14 7.34
C LEU A 8 15.12 -24.37 6.94
N VAL A 9 16.45 -24.27 7.05
CA VAL A 9 17.34 -25.39 6.76
C VAL A 9 17.15 -26.53 7.78
N ALA A 10 17.04 -26.19 9.07
CA ALA A 10 16.83 -27.18 10.14
C ALA A 10 15.50 -27.93 9.98
N GLU A 11 14.40 -27.24 9.60
CA GLU A 11 13.11 -27.87 9.35
C GLU A 11 13.17 -28.98 8.28
N ARG A 12 14.12 -28.92 7.34
CA ARG A 12 14.26 -29.90 6.26
C ARG A 12 14.78 -31.25 6.75
N GLY A 13 15.50 -31.27 7.87
CA GLY A 13 16.08 -32.50 8.40
C GLY A 13 16.97 -33.24 7.38
N GLY A 14 17.75 -32.49 6.58
CA GLY A 14 18.61 -33.05 5.52
C GLY A 14 17.89 -33.41 4.21
N LYS A 15 16.58 -33.17 4.08
CA LYS A 15 15.81 -33.38 2.85
C LYS A 15 15.97 -32.18 1.89
N PRO A 16 15.76 -32.39 0.57
CA PRO A 16 15.66 -31.29 -0.38
C PRO A 16 14.58 -30.27 0.03
N ALA A 17 14.81 -28.98 -0.27
CA ALA A 17 13.82 -27.97 -0.02
C ALA A 17 12.56 -28.23 -0.87
N PRO A 18 11.34 -28.18 -0.29
CA PRO A 18 10.11 -28.15 -1.08
C PRO A 18 10.10 -26.94 -2.01
N SER A 19 9.38 -27.04 -3.12
CA SER A 19 9.19 -25.89 -4.02
C SER A 19 8.61 -24.69 -3.26
N PRO A 20 9.10 -23.47 -3.52
CA PRO A 20 8.52 -22.28 -2.92
C PRO A 20 7.03 -22.15 -3.31
N PRO A 21 6.22 -21.41 -2.54
CA PRO A 21 4.83 -21.20 -2.88
C PRO A 21 4.70 -20.45 -4.23
N ILE A 22 3.68 -20.79 -5.00
CA ILE A 22 3.44 -20.18 -6.31
C ILE A 22 2.68 -18.86 -6.13
N GLU A 23 3.09 -17.84 -6.86
CA GLU A 23 2.35 -16.57 -6.96
C GLU A 23 1.09 -16.76 -7.81
N SER A 24 -0.06 -16.86 -7.16
CA SER A 24 -1.36 -16.96 -7.82
C SER A 24 -2.49 -16.53 -6.88
N GLY A 25 -3.30 -15.60 -7.29
CA GLY A 25 -4.52 -15.22 -6.58
C GLY A 25 -4.39 -14.16 -5.49
N GLY A 26 -3.36 -14.16 -4.66
CA GLY A 26 -3.16 -13.14 -3.62
C GLY A 26 -4.43 -12.84 -2.80
N ALA A 27 -4.77 -11.56 -2.64
CA ALA A 27 -5.96 -11.09 -1.94
C ALA A 27 -7.29 -11.69 -2.47
N LYS A 28 -7.34 -12.09 -3.76
CA LYS A 28 -8.53 -12.74 -4.35
C LYS A 28 -8.84 -14.10 -3.73
N SER A 29 -7.85 -14.78 -3.16
CA SER A 29 -8.05 -16.04 -2.46
C SER A 29 -8.56 -15.88 -1.02
N MET A 30 -8.61 -14.65 -0.54
CA MET A 30 -9.04 -14.25 0.80
C MET A 30 -10.15 -13.19 0.70
N PRO A 31 -11.38 -13.55 0.24
CA PRO A 31 -12.44 -12.58 0.03
C PRO A 31 -12.82 -11.90 1.36
N LEU A 32 -12.94 -10.57 1.34
CA LEU A 32 -13.32 -9.76 2.51
C LEU A 32 -14.73 -9.20 2.41
N ASP A 33 -15.50 -9.62 1.42
CA ASP A 33 -16.84 -9.12 1.08
C ASP A 33 -17.96 -10.17 1.29
N ARG A 34 -17.62 -11.31 1.92
CA ARG A 34 -18.59 -12.35 2.24
C ARG A 34 -19.40 -11.96 3.48
N GLU A 35 -20.59 -12.54 3.58
CA GLU A 35 -21.41 -12.45 4.77
C GLU A 35 -20.67 -12.99 6.01
N ALA A 36 -20.92 -12.40 7.19
CA ALA A 36 -20.20 -12.75 8.42
C ALA A 36 -20.20 -14.26 8.73
N ALA A 37 -21.31 -14.94 8.52
CA ALA A 37 -21.44 -16.37 8.79
C ALA A 37 -20.51 -17.24 7.91
N TRP A 38 -20.14 -16.77 6.71
CA TRP A 38 -19.22 -17.50 5.84
C TRP A 38 -17.84 -17.69 6.48
N TYR A 39 -17.35 -16.70 7.24
CA TYR A 39 -16.05 -16.79 7.91
C TYR A 39 -16.01 -17.86 9.03
N GLY A 40 -17.15 -18.40 9.44
CA GLY A 40 -17.28 -19.55 10.33
C GLY A 40 -17.25 -20.91 9.62
N THR A 41 -17.26 -20.97 8.29
CA THR A 41 -17.29 -22.22 7.51
C THR A 41 -15.94 -22.93 7.50
N THR A 42 -15.96 -24.23 7.17
CA THR A 42 -14.74 -25.03 6.98
C THR A 42 -13.86 -24.48 5.87
N GLU A 43 -14.45 -23.94 4.80
CA GLU A 43 -13.72 -23.31 3.69
C GLU A 43 -12.92 -22.09 4.17
N ALA A 44 -13.56 -21.17 4.90
CA ALA A 44 -12.89 -19.98 5.45
C ALA A 44 -11.81 -20.36 6.47
N ARG A 45 -12.07 -21.35 7.31
CA ARG A 45 -11.08 -21.88 8.27
C ARG A 45 -9.87 -22.49 7.57
N HIS A 46 -10.07 -23.23 6.49
CA HIS A 46 -8.96 -23.77 5.70
C HIS A 46 -8.07 -22.64 5.13
N VAL A 47 -8.67 -21.59 4.59
CA VAL A 47 -7.91 -20.41 4.14
C VAL A 47 -7.13 -19.77 5.30
N ALA A 48 -7.75 -19.63 6.49
CA ALA A 48 -7.07 -19.11 7.68
C ALA A 48 -5.92 -20.02 8.14
N ASP A 49 -6.07 -21.34 8.08
CA ASP A 49 -5.02 -22.30 8.41
C ASP A 49 -3.82 -22.16 7.44
N VAL A 50 -4.09 -22.00 6.15
CA VAL A 50 -3.05 -21.72 5.15
C VAL A 50 -2.34 -20.40 5.45
N ILE A 51 -3.09 -19.33 5.77
CA ILE A 51 -2.52 -18.05 6.18
C ILE A 51 -1.58 -18.23 7.38
N VAL A 52 -2.04 -18.89 8.46
CA VAL A 52 -1.24 -19.14 9.65
C VAL A 52 0.04 -19.92 9.32
N SER A 53 -0.06 -20.94 8.46
CA SER A 53 1.06 -21.80 8.10
C SER A 53 2.17 -21.05 7.31
N PHE A 54 1.83 -20.03 6.55
CA PHE A 54 2.75 -19.19 5.78
C PHE A 54 3.13 -17.88 6.44
N GLN A 55 2.79 -17.67 7.71
CA GLN A 55 3.26 -16.49 8.43
C GLN A 55 4.77 -16.55 8.63
N THR A 56 5.50 -15.56 8.11
CA THR A 56 6.96 -15.49 8.23
C THR A 56 7.40 -15.41 9.70
N PRO A 57 8.66 -15.74 10.04
CA PRO A 57 9.17 -15.61 11.40
C PRO A 57 9.01 -14.20 11.97
N ALA A 58 9.17 -13.16 11.15
CA ALA A 58 8.96 -11.77 11.55
C ALA A 58 7.47 -11.41 11.75
N GLY A 59 6.53 -12.22 11.27
CA GLY A 59 5.10 -12.02 11.49
C GLY A 59 4.28 -11.54 10.28
N GLY A 60 4.93 -11.13 9.18
CA GLY A 60 4.26 -10.72 7.94
C GLY A 60 4.03 -11.87 6.97
N TRP A 61 3.61 -11.55 5.75
CA TRP A 61 3.36 -12.51 4.67
C TRP A 61 3.93 -12.04 3.34
N GLY A 62 4.15 -13.01 2.43
CA GLY A 62 4.54 -12.73 1.04
C GLY A 62 3.36 -12.32 0.17
N LYS A 63 3.65 -11.56 -0.88
CA LYS A 63 2.64 -11.08 -1.84
C LYS A 63 2.18 -12.16 -2.82
N ASN A 64 1.02 -11.95 -3.41
CA ASN A 64 0.46 -12.70 -4.54
C ASN A 64 0.26 -14.20 -4.29
N GLN A 65 0.45 -14.71 -3.08
CA GLN A 65 0.28 -16.12 -2.77
C GLN A 65 -1.20 -16.47 -2.61
N SER A 66 -1.64 -17.57 -3.25
CA SER A 66 -2.96 -18.12 -2.98
C SER A 66 -3.02 -18.74 -1.58
N ARG A 67 -4.03 -18.38 -0.80
CA ARG A 67 -4.30 -18.96 0.53
C ARG A 67 -5.39 -20.05 0.48
N ALA A 68 -5.84 -20.42 -0.71
CA ALA A 68 -6.79 -21.52 -0.91
C ALA A 68 -6.12 -22.88 -1.21
N GLY A 69 -4.78 -22.94 -1.19
CA GLY A 69 -3.99 -24.12 -1.48
C GLY A 69 -3.72 -25.00 -0.27
N ALA A 70 -2.62 -25.78 -0.34
CA ALA A 70 -2.16 -26.62 0.76
C ALA A 70 -1.46 -25.80 1.85
N LEU A 71 -1.40 -26.34 3.07
CA LEU A 71 -0.59 -25.81 4.15
C LEU A 71 0.89 -25.84 3.80
N ARG A 72 1.66 -24.93 4.38
CA ARG A 72 3.12 -24.90 4.25
C ARG A 72 3.74 -26.21 4.78
N GLN A 73 4.67 -26.76 4.02
CA GLN A 73 5.42 -27.94 4.40
C GLN A 73 6.68 -27.55 5.21
N PRO A 74 7.18 -28.43 6.11
CA PRO A 74 8.43 -28.21 6.81
C PRO A 74 9.59 -27.92 5.84
N GLY A 75 10.31 -26.82 6.07
CA GLY A 75 11.39 -26.37 5.22
C GLY A 75 11.01 -25.72 3.90
N GLN A 76 9.72 -25.58 3.61
CA GLN A 76 9.24 -24.79 2.49
C GLN A 76 9.45 -23.31 2.78
N ALA A 77 9.85 -22.54 1.79
CA ALA A 77 9.93 -21.09 1.89
C ALA A 77 8.55 -20.49 2.26
N TYR A 78 8.55 -19.45 3.09
CA TYR A 78 7.32 -18.74 3.47
C TYR A 78 6.78 -17.87 2.34
N VAL A 79 7.68 -17.37 1.49
CA VAL A 79 7.38 -16.48 0.37
C VAL A 79 8.03 -16.97 -0.91
N SER A 80 7.51 -16.56 -2.07
CA SER A 80 7.99 -16.97 -3.40
C SER A 80 9.18 -16.15 -3.91
N HIS A 81 9.53 -15.06 -3.23
CA HIS A 81 10.51 -14.07 -3.67
C HIS A 81 11.54 -13.75 -2.57
N GLY A 82 12.63 -13.10 -2.96
CA GLY A 82 13.68 -12.67 -2.02
C GLY A 82 14.26 -13.82 -1.20
N GLU A 83 14.48 -13.58 0.07
CA GLU A 83 15.11 -14.53 1.00
C GLU A 83 14.19 -15.71 1.43
N GLY A 84 12.96 -15.76 0.93
CA GLY A 84 12.03 -16.85 1.24
C GLY A 84 11.35 -16.79 2.61
N TYR A 85 11.73 -15.86 3.48
CA TYR A 85 11.19 -15.68 4.85
C TYR A 85 10.84 -14.21 5.19
N VAL A 86 10.85 -13.31 4.23
CA VAL A 86 10.65 -11.88 4.44
C VAL A 86 9.25 -11.46 3.99
N GLY A 87 8.48 -10.85 4.91
CA GLY A 87 7.16 -10.33 4.63
C GLY A 87 7.16 -9.00 3.89
N THR A 88 6.01 -8.62 3.32
CA THR A 88 5.87 -7.38 2.55
C THR A 88 4.51 -6.74 2.75
N LEU A 89 4.43 -5.42 2.44
CA LEU A 89 3.18 -4.66 2.32
C LEU A 89 2.73 -4.50 0.85
N ASP A 90 3.53 -4.99 -0.10
CA ASP A 90 3.27 -4.87 -1.54
C ASP A 90 2.03 -5.68 -1.96
N ASN A 91 1.23 -5.14 -2.88
CA ASN A 91 0.02 -5.78 -3.41
C ASN A 91 -0.96 -6.25 -2.31
N ASP A 92 -1.21 -5.41 -1.30
CA ASP A 92 -2.09 -5.68 -0.15
C ASP A 92 -1.66 -6.86 0.73
N ALA A 93 -0.47 -7.42 0.55
CA ALA A 93 0.05 -8.49 1.39
C ALA A 93 0.18 -8.04 2.85
N THR A 94 0.16 -8.97 3.77
CA THR A 94 0.12 -8.78 5.22
C THR A 94 -1.20 -8.17 5.70
N VAL A 95 -1.64 -7.06 5.13
CA VAL A 95 -2.87 -6.37 5.55
C VAL A 95 -4.12 -7.19 5.23
N THR A 96 -4.17 -7.84 4.07
CA THR A 96 -5.31 -8.69 3.68
C THR A 96 -5.37 -9.95 4.53
N GLU A 97 -4.23 -10.60 4.79
CA GLU A 97 -4.15 -11.74 5.71
C GLU A 97 -4.66 -11.39 7.11
N LEU A 98 -4.22 -10.25 7.65
CA LEU A 98 -4.66 -9.80 8.97
C LEU A 98 -6.17 -9.52 9.04
N ARG A 99 -6.74 -8.88 8.02
CA ARG A 99 -8.18 -8.65 7.93
C ARG A 99 -8.96 -9.96 7.83
N PHE A 100 -8.46 -10.91 7.06
CA PHE A 100 -9.11 -12.22 6.92
C PHE A 100 -9.08 -12.99 8.24
N LEU A 101 -7.93 -13.06 8.89
CA LEU A 101 -7.78 -13.69 10.21
C LEU A 101 -8.71 -13.08 11.25
N ALA A 102 -8.89 -11.74 11.27
CA ALA A 102 -9.80 -11.06 12.18
C ALA A 102 -11.25 -11.56 11.98
N ARG A 103 -11.73 -11.62 10.74
CA ARG A 103 -13.09 -12.10 10.42
C ARG A 103 -13.32 -13.55 10.84
N VAL A 104 -12.35 -14.43 10.54
CA VAL A 104 -12.45 -15.85 10.94
C VAL A 104 -12.37 -16.00 12.47
N ALA A 105 -11.49 -15.27 13.13
CA ALA A 105 -11.36 -15.28 14.59
C ALA A 105 -12.62 -14.74 15.30
N GLY A 106 -13.32 -13.78 14.68
CA GLY A 106 -14.60 -13.25 15.17
C GLY A 106 -15.76 -14.24 15.11
N GLN A 107 -15.70 -15.23 14.21
CA GLN A 107 -16.72 -16.28 14.05
C GLN A 107 -16.33 -17.60 14.77
N ALA A 108 -15.10 -17.72 15.25
CA ALA A 108 -14.61 -18.93 15.91
C ALA A 108 -14.81 -18.87 17.43
N SER A 109 -14.99 -20.04 18.06
CA SER A 109 -14.96 -20.16 19.51
C SER A 109 -13.60 -19.66 20.06
N GLU A 110 -13.52 -19.47 21.38
CA GLU A 110 -12.26 -19.06 22.00
C GLU A 110 -11.13 -20.07 21.71
N THR A 111 -11.44 -21.35 21.79
CA THR A 111 -10.48 -22.44 21.55
C THR A 111 -10.12 -22.55 20.07
N ASP A 112 -11.12 -22.62 19.18
CA ASP A 112 -10.88 -22.80 17.73
C ASP A 112 -10.20 -21.59 17.10
N GLY A 113 -10.49 -20.37 17.59
CA GLY A 113 -9.90 -19.13 17.10
C GLY A 113 -8.53 -18.79 17.68
N LYS A 114 -7.99 -19.58 18.62
CA LYS A 114 -6.74 -19.25 19.34
C LYS A 114 -5.55 -19.05 18.39
N ALA A 115 -5.37 -19.92 17.41
CA ALA A 115 -4.27 -19.81 16.44
C ALA A 115 -4.42 -18.60 15.55
N TYR A 116 -5.63 -18.26 15.09
CA TYR A 116 -5.92 -17.11 14.25
C TYR A 116 -5.67 -15.80 14.99
N ARG A 117 -6.14 -15.70 16.25
CA ARG A 117 -5.87 -14.54 17.12
C ARG A 117 -4.38 -14.36 17.38
N ALA A 118 -3.67 -15.44 17.71
CA ALA A 118 -2.23 -15.39 17.94
C ALA A 118 -1.46 -14.95 16.69
N SER A 119 -1.83 -15.45 15.50
CA SER A 119 -1.23 -15.06 14.24
C SER A 119 -1.53 -13.60 13.90
N LEU A 120 -2.76 -13.13 14.12
CA LEU A 120 -3.12 -11.72 13.94
C LEU A 120 -2.30 -10.82 14.85
N LEU A 121 -2.19 -11.13 16.14
CA LEU A 121 -1.41 -10.30 17.09
C LEU A 121 0.05 -10.21 16.67
N ARG A 122 0.68 -11.31 16.24
CA ARG A 122 2.05 -11.29 15.68
C ARG A 122 2.16 -10.44 14.41
N GLY A 123 1.15 -10.47 13.54
CA GLY A 123 1.15 -9.64 12.34
C GLY A 123 0.95 -8.16 12.63
N VAL A 124 0.20 -7.81 13.69
CA VAL A 124 0.13 -6.41 14.19
C VAL A 124 1.48 -5.98 14.75
N GLU A 125 2.16 -6.85 15.53
CA GLU A 125 3.52 -6.58 16.01
C GLU A 125 4.49 -6.36 14.85
N TYR A 126 4.42 -7.19 13.80
CA TYR A 126 5.20 -7.00 12.57
C TYR A 126 5.04 -5.59 11.99
N LEU A 127 3.81 -5.08 11.90
CA LEU A 127 3.56 -3.72 11.41
C LEU A 127 4.16 -2.65 12.33
N LEU A 128 4.09 -2.85 13.64
CA LEU A 128 4.64 -1.91 14.63
C LEU A 128 6.17 -1.90 14.62
N GLU A 129 6.81 -3.06 14.45
CA GLU A 129 8.26 -3.21 14.38
C GLU A 129 8.84 -2.70 13.05
N ALA A 130 8.09 -2.88 11.95
CA ALA A 130 8.49 -2.39 10.63
C ALA A 130 8.38 -0.87 10.49
N GLN A 131 7.63 -0.18 11.36
CA GLN A 131 7.47 1.26 11.29
C GLN A 131 8.74 2.00 11.67
N TYR A 132 9.22 2.85 10.79
CA TYR A 132 10.34 3.75 11.08
C TYR A 132 10.00 4.75 12.19
N PRO A 133 11.01 5.28 12.91
CA PRO A 133 10.79 6.31 13.92
C PRO A 133 10.07 7.57 13.39
N ASN A 134 10.25 7.89 12.09
CA ASN A 134 9.55 8.99 11.42
C ASN A 134 8.08 8.68 11.07
N GLY A 135 7.60 7.46 11.33
CA GLY A 135 6.22 7.02 11.11
C GLY A 135 5.96 6.37 9.75
N GLY A 136 6.93 6.31 8.85
CA GLY A 136 6.82 5.61 7.57
C GLY A 136 7.03 4.10 7.67
N TRP A 137 6.79 3.37 6.59
CA TRP A 137 7.09 1.94 6.46
C TRP A 137 7.91 1.65 5.23
N PRO A 138 8.87 0.68 5.31
CA PRO A 138 9.47 0.08 4.14
C PRO A 138 8.46 -0.80 3.41
N GLN A 139 8.75 -1.14 2.16
CA GLN A 139 7.92 -2.07 1.40
C GLN A 139 8.05 -3.50 1.90
N VAL A 140 9.21 -3.85 2.43
CA VAL A 140 9.58 -5.21 2.87
C VAL A 140 10.22 -5.14 4.25
N TRP A 141 9.85 -6.05 5.14
CA TRP A 141 10.44 -6.17 6.48
C TRP A 141 10.70 -7.64 6.84
N PRO A 142 11.86 -7.98 7.41
CA PRO A 142 13.05 -7.15 7.70
C PRO A 142 13.66 -6.50 6.45
N LEU A 143 14.41 -5.40 6.63
CA LEU A 143 15.01 -4.62 5.54
C LEU A 143 15.92 -5.47 4.65
N GLN A 144 15.81 -5.27 3.33
CA GLN A 144 16.53 -6.04 2.32
C GLN A 144 17.55 -5.21 1.53
N GLY A 145 17.61 -3.91 1.75
CA GLY A 145 18.39 -2.97 0.98
C GLY A 145 17.68 -2.48 -0.30
N GLY A 146 18.24 -1.46 -0.91
CA GLY A 146 17.72 -0.88 -2.14
C GLY A 146 16.43 -0.08 -1.93
N TYR A 147 15.64 0.06 -2.99
CA TYR A 147 14.43 0.88 -2.97
C TYR A 147 13.33 0.35 -2.03
N HIS A 148 13.38 -0.92 -1.67
CA HIS A 148 12.40 -1.53 -0.75
C HIS A 148 12.47 -0.95 0.67
N ASP A 149 13.59 -0.35 1.05
CA ASP A 149 13.82 0.25 2.36
C ASP A 149 13.35 1.73 2.41
N ALA A 150 12.90 2.31 1.31
CA ALA A 150 12.31 3.63 1.31
C ALA A 150 10.93 3.62 1.99
N VAL A 151 10.51 4.76 2.54
CA VAL A 151 9.11 4.96 2.94
C VAL A 151 8.23 4.82 1.70
N THR A 152 7.29 3.87 1.70
CA THR A 152 6.58 3.48 0.49
C THR A 152 5.08 3.79 0.53
N TYR A 153 4.62 4.50 -0.48
CA TYR A 153 3.19 4.67 -0.79
C TYR A 153 2.77 3.77 -1.96
N ASN A 154 3.73 3.09 -2.62
CA ASN A 154 3.45 2.22 -3.76
C ASN A 154 2.32 1.24 -3.45
N ASP A 155 1.39 1.12 -4.40
CA ASP A 155 0.23 0.23 -4.33
C ASP A 155 -0.60 0.37 -3.02
N GLY A 156 -0.61 1.57 -2.42
CA GLY A 156 -1.35 1.87 -1.20
C GLY A 156 -0.76 1.27 0.08
N ALA A 157 0.45 0.72 0.06
CA ALA A 157 1.05 -0.05 1.14
C ALA A 157 0.95 0.62 2.52
N MET A 158 1.47 1.85 2.64
CA MET A 158 1.42 2.59 3.91
C MET A 158 -0.01 2.95 4.31
N VAL A 159 -0.86 3.35 3.36
CA VAL A 159 -2.26 3.71 3.64
C VAL A 159 -3.05 2.50 4.14
N ALA A 160 -2.84 1.33 3.55
CA ALA A 160 -3.47 0.09 3.99
C ALA A 160 -3.04 -0.31 5.41
N ALA A 161 -1.75 -0.19 5.74
CA ALA A 161 -1.22 -0.44 7.07
C ALA A 161 -1.82 0.51 8.12
N VAL A 162 -1.87 1.81 7.82
CA VAL A 162 -2.44 2.82 8.73
C VAL A 162 -3.92 2.58 9.00
N ARG A 163 -4.73 2.28 7.98
CA ARG A 163 -6.16 1.95 8.13
C ARG A 163 -6.38 0.70 8.97
N LEU A 164 -5.52 -0.31 8.80
CA LEU A 164 -5.59 -1.50 9.65
C LEU A 164 -5.27 -1.17 11.11
N LEU A 165 -4.20 -0.42 11.37
CA LEU A 165 -3.82 -0.01 12.72
C LEU A 165 -4.89 0.87 13.38
N GLU A 166 -5.57 1.72 12.62
CA GLU A 166 -6.74 2.48 13.10
C GLU A 166 -7.87 1.55 13.55
N THR A 167 -8.17 0.51 12.77
CA THR A 167 -9.18 -0.50 13.12
C THR A 167 -8.77 -1.30 14.37
N VAL A 168 -7.50 -1.69 14.46
CA VAL A 168 -6.92 -2.39 15.63
C VAL A 168 -7.01 -1.49 16.87
N ALA A 169 -6.67 -0.21 16.75
CA ALA A 169 -6.73 0.76 17.85
C ALA A 169 -8.16 0.95 18.37
N ALA A 170 -9.15 0.98 17.50
CA ALA A 170 -10.56 1.06 17.87
C ALA A 170 -11.00 -0.16 18.69
N GLY A 171 -10.44 -1.35 18.44
CA GLY A 171 -10.69 -2.57 19.21
C GLY A 171 -12.15 -3.00 19.23
N GLN A 172 -12.87 -2.79 18.12
CA GLN A 172 -14.29 -3.13 17.99
C GLN A 172 -14.52 -4.30 17.03
N GLY A 173 -15.68 -4.94 17.11
CA GLY A 173 -16.06 -6.04 16.23
C GLY A 173 -15.03 -7.16 16.24
N ASP A 174 -14.54 -7.55 15.08
CA ASP A 174 -13.56 -8.63 14.89
C ASP A 174 -12.20 -8.39 15.60
N TYR A 175 -11.95 -7.17 16.07
CA TYR A 175 -10.72 -6.79 16.79
C TYR A 175 -10.91 -6.60 18.30
N ALA A 176 -12.09 -6.93 18.86
CA ALA A 176 -12.40 -6.73 20.29
C ALA A 176 -11.48 -7.53 21.23
N PHE A 177 -10.90 -8.63 20.77
CA PHE A 177 -9.96 -9.45 21.54
C PHE A 177 -8.54 -8.88 21.65
N VAL A 178 -8.21 -7.81 20.88
CA VAL A 178 -6.87 -7.22 20.87
C VAL A 178 -6.59 -6.56 22.22
N PRO A 179 -5.45 -6.88 22.89
CA PRO A 179 -5.10 -6.31 24.19
C PRO A 179 -5.02 -4.78 24.15
N ALA A 180 -5.42 -4.13 25.27
CA ALA A 180 -5.44 -2.67 25.38
C ALA A 180 -4.08 -2.03 25.12
N GLU A 181 -2.99 -2.65 25.55
CA GLU A 181 -1.63 -2.18 25.30
C GLU A 181 -1.31 -2.14 23.81
N LEU A 182 -1.63 -3.22 23.07
CA LEU A 182 -1.39 -3.30 21.64
C LEU A 182 -2.26 -2.29 20.86
N ARG A 183 -3.52 -2.08 21.28
CA ARG A 183 -4.39 -1.03 20.74
C ARG A 183 -3.80 0.38 20.94
N ALA A 184 -3.24 0.67 22.11
CA ALA A 184 -2.61 1.96 22.38
C ALA A 184 -1.36 2.17 21.50
N ARG A 185 -0.55 1.13 21.29
CA ARG A 185 0.60 1.18 20.39
C ARG A 185 0.17 1.36 18.93
N ALA A 186 -0.90 0.71 18.50
CA ALA A 186 -1.47 0.88 17.16
C ALA A 186 -1.98 2.32 16.94
N ALA A 187 -2.65 2.92 17.94
CA ALA A 187 -3.06 4.32 17.88
C ALA A 187 -1.88 5.27 17.73
N ALA A 188 -0.84 5.10 18.55
CA ALA A 188 0.37 5.90 18.46
C ALA A 188 1.11 5.73 17.11
N ALA A 189 1.12 4.52 16.55
CA ALA A 189 1.70 4.25 15.24
C ALA A 189 0.92 4.95 14.12
N LYS A 190 -0.41 4.93 14.17
CA LYS A 190 -1.28 5.68 13.26
C LYS A 190 -0.98 7.19 13.31
N ASP A 191 -0.84 7.76 14.50
CA ASP A 191 -0.56 9.19 14.65
C ASP A 191 0.81 9.57 14.06
N ARG A 192 1.84 8.75 14.29
CA ARG A 192 3.15 8.93 13.64
C ARG A 192 3.06 8.83 12.11
N ALA A 193 2.25 7.91 11.60
CA ALA A 193 2.04 7.77 10.16
C ALA A 193 1.41 9.00 9.53
N VAL A 194 0.39 9.58 10.16
CA VAL A 194 -0.20 10.85 9.70
C VAL A 194 0.83 11.96 9.70
N ALA A 195 1.68 12.06 10.73
CA ALA A 195 2.77 13.03 10.77
C ALA A 195 3.77 12.82 9.62
N CYS A 196 4.15 11.56 9.32
CA CYS A 196 5.00 11.21 8.18
C CYS A 196 4.37 11.60 6.85
N ILE A 197 3.08 11.31 6.66
CA ILE A 197 2.33 11.71 5.45
C ILE A 197 2.40 13.24 5.26
N LEU A 198 2.20 14.02 6.32
CA LEU A 198 2.28 15.47 6.22
C LEU A 198 3.70 15.98 5.94
N ALA A 199 4.72 15.31 6.49
CA ALA A 199 6.12 15.67 6.29
C ALA A 199 6.65 15.32 4.90
N THR A 200 6.11 14.28 4.27
CA THR A 200 6.50 13.82 2.92
C THR A 200 5.72 14.49 1.80
N GLN A 201 4.67 15.26 2.09
CA GLN A 201 3.98 16.02 1.05
C GLN A 201 4.93 17.01 0.39
N VAL A 202 5.13 16.88 -0.92
CA VAL A 202 6.08 17.72 -1.64
C VAL A 202 5.56 19.16 -1.73
N VAL A 203 6.46 20.10 -1.44
CA VAL A 203 6.19 21.55 -1.51
C VAL A 203 7.07 22.16 -2.59
N VAL A 204 6.47 22.84 -3.56
CA VAL A 204 7.16 23.55 -4.64
C VAL A 204 6.78 25.03 -4.56
N ASP A 205 7.77 25.91 -4.50
CA ASP A 205 7.57 27.37 -4.39
C ASP A 205 6.58 27.78 -3.26
N GLY A 206 6.70 27.12 -2.11
CA GLY A 206 5.84 27.35 -0.95
C GLY A 206 4.41 26.79 -1.07
N ARG A 207 4.08 26.09 -2.15
CA ARG A 207 2.78 25.50 -2.38
C ARG A 207 2.83 23.99 -2.17
N ARG A 208 1.89 23.45 -1.41
CA ARG A 208 1.71 22.00 -1.27
C ARG A 208 1.25 21.40 -2.59
N THR A 209 1.90 20.32 -2.98
CA THR A 209 1.55 19.49 -4.13
C THR A 209 1.00 18.14 -3.67
N ILE A 210 1.48 17.06 -4.24
CA ILE A 210 1.15 15.68 -3.90
C ILE A 210 2.41 14.94 -3.43
N TRP A 211 2.34 13.62 -3.30
CA TRP A 211 3.43 12.78 -2.80
C TRP A 211 4.16 12.07 -3.94
N SER A 212 5.40 11.69 -3.70
CA SER A 212 6.10 10.69 -4.51
C SER A 212 5.62 9.28 -4.15
N GLN A 213 5.86 8.32 -5.04
CA GLN A 213 5.60 6.91 -4.78
C GLN A 213 6.43 6.39 -3.62
N GLN A 214 7.67 6.87 -3.48
CA GLN A 214 8.57 6.53 -2.39
C GLN A 214 9.36 7.75 -1.92
N HIS A 215 9.74 7.70 -0.63
CA HIS A 215 10.53 8.75 0.01
C HIS A 215 11.71 8.13 0.77
N ASP A 216 12.85 8.79 0.73
CA ASP A 216 14.02 8.38 1.50
C ASP A 216 13.68 8.29 2.99
N ALA A 217 14.09 7.20 3.63
CA ALA A 217 13.72 6.91 5.01
C ALA A 217 14.35 7.87 6.04
N LEU A 218 15.41 8.60 5.68
CA LEU A 218 16.11 9.52 6.58
C LEU A 218 15.74 10.99 6.28
N THR A 219 15.78 11.38 5.01
CA THR A 219 15.55 12.76 4.59
C THR A 219 14.09 13.08 4.30
N LEU A 220 13.26 12.07 4.11
CA LEU A 220 11.87 12.15 3.66
C LEU A 220 11.70 12.79 2.27
N GLY A 221 12.79 12.99 1.54
CA GLY A 221 12.77 13.48 0.16
C GLY A 221 12.25 12.42 -0.83
N PRO A 222 11.66 12.84 -1.95
CA PRO A 222 11.25 11.93 -3.02
C PRO A 222 12.43 11.11 -3.56
N VAL A 223 12.23 9.80 -3.77
CA VAL A 223 13.21 8.89 -4.38
C VAL A 223 12.57 8.00 -5.41
N GLY A 224 13.37 7.53 -6.37
CA GLY A 224 12.94 6.53 -7.33
C GLY A 224 12.94 5.12 -6.74
N ALA A 225 12.33 4.19 -7.48
CA ALA A 225 12.31 2.77 -7.13
C ALA A 225 12.97 1.92 -8.24
N ARG A 226 12.17 1.23 -9.06
CA ARG A 226 12.71 0.48 -10.19
C ARG A 226 13.28 1.43 -11.26
N ASN A 227 14.10 0.91 -12.16
CA ASN A 227 14.79 1.73 -13.18
C ASN A 227 13.89 2.73 -13.92
N PHE A 228 12.61 2.38 -14.12
CA PHE A 228 11.61 3.17 -14.84
C PHE A 228 10.66 3.95 -13.91
N GLU A 229 10.94 4.00 -12.63
CA GLU A 229 10.13 4.72 -11.61
C GLU A 229 10.98 5.85 -11.01
N PRO A 230 10.89 7.05 -11.59
CA PRO A 230 11.67 8.19 -11.10
C PRO A 230 11.17 8.70 -9.75
N GLY A 231 12.01 9.44 -9.04
CA GLY A 231 11.61 10.22 -7.86
C GLY A 231 10.76 11.42 -8.27
N ALA A 232 9.48 11.19 -8.51
CA ALA A 232 8.54 12.15 -9.09
C ALA A 232 7.23 12.19 -8.31
N LEU A 233 6.38 13.17 -8.54
CA LEU A 233 5.03 13.23 -7.98
C LEU A 233 4.18 12.09 -8.56
N ALA A 234 3.52 11.31 -7.70
CA ALA A 234 2.77 10.10 -8.08
C ALA A 234 1.27 10.29 -7.82
N THR A 235 0.46 10.24 -8.87
CA THR A 235 -0.97 10.62 -8.80
C THR A 235 -1.87 9.55 -8.20
N ALA A 236 -1.63 8.27 -8.47
CA ALA A 236 -2.44 7.18 -7.95
C ALA A 236 -2.26 7.02 -6.45
N GLU A 237 -1.03 6.96 -5.99
CA GLU A 237 -0.65 6.87 -4.58
C GLU A 237 -1.14 8.07 -3.79
N SER A 238 -1.02 9.27 -4.36
CA SER A 238 -1.51 10.50 -3.74
C SER A 238 -3.03 10.55 -3.63
N ALA A 239 -3.74 9.96 -4.58
CA ALA A 239 -5.19 9.84 -4.50
C ALA A 239 -5.62 9.00 -3.28
N ASP A 240 -4.96 7.87 -3.02
CA ASP A 240 -5.24 7.03 -1.86
C ASP A 240 -4.93 7.75 -0.55
N ILE A 241 -3.80 8.48 -0.50
CA ILE A 241 -3.43 9.31 0.66
C ILE A 241 -4.50 10.37 0.93
N LEU A 242 -4.93 11.11 -0.09
CA LEU A 242 -5.92 12.17 0.06
C LEU A 242 -7.28 11.62 0.53
N ILE A 243 -7.73 10.48 -0.03
CA ILE A 243 -8.96 9.82 0.41
C ILE A 243 -8.83 9.36 1.87
N TYR A 244 -7.66 8.88 2.28
CA TYR A 244 -7.41 8.53 3.68
C TYR A 244 -7.49 9.77 4.58
N LEU A 245 -6.76 10.84 4.25
CA LEU A 245 -6.76 12.07 5.06
C LEU A 245 -8.16 12.68 5.19
N MET A 246 -8.97 12.64 4.14
CA MET A 246 -10.36 13.09 4.16
C MET A 246 -11.29 12.19 4.99
N SER A 247 -10.89 10.96 5.29
CA SER A 247 -11.66 10.06 6.16
C SER A 247 -11.42 10.27 7.65
N LEU A 248 -10.44 11.08 8.03
CA LEU A 248 -10.16 11.38 9.43
C LEU A 248 -11.29 12.25 10.03
N PRO A 249 -11.84 11.88 11.21
CA PRO A 249 -13.03 12.56 11.76
C PRO A 249 -12.75 14.01 12.16
N ASP A 250 -11.57 14.30 12.71
CA ASP A 250 -11.17 15.61 13.20
C ASP A 250 -9.82 16.03 12.59
N PRO A 251 -9.80 16.45 11.31
CA PRO A 251 -8.55 16.77 10.64
C PRO A 251 -7.91 18.04 11.24
N SER A 252 -6.64 17.91 11.64
CA SER A 252 -5.87 19.08 12.09
C SER A 252 -5.75 20.13 10.98
N PRO A 253 -5.41 21.40 11.30
CA PRO A 253 -5.16 22.41 10.28
C PRO A 253 -4.11 22.00 9.25
N GLY A 254 -3.08 21.24 9.67
CA GLY A 254 -2.06 20.68 8.77
C GLY A 254 -2.63 19.64 7.80
N VAL A 255 -3.49 18.73 8.28
CA VAL A 255 -4.21 17.76 7.45
C VAL A 255 -5.13 18.47 6.46
N ALA A 256 -5.91 19.44 6.93
CA ALA A 256 -6.79 20.22 6.06
C ALA A 256 -6.04 20.99 4.96
N ALA A 257 -4.88 21.57 5.29
CA ALA A 257 -4.02 22.23 4.31
C ALA A 257 -3.43 21.23 3.29
N ALA A 258 -3.04 20.04 3.76
CA ALA A 258 -2.53 18.97 2.89
C ALA A 258 -3.58 18.49 1.88
N ILE A 259 -4.82 18.27 2.34
CA ILE A 259 -5.95 17.88 1.49
C ILE A 259 -6.21 18.93 0.42
N ARG A 260 -6.33 20.21 0.81
CA ARG A 260 -6.62 21.30 -0.14
C ARG A 260 -5.51 21.50 -1.17
N GLY A 261 -4.25 21.47 -0.72
CA GLY A 261 -3.11 21.59 -1.63
C GLY A 261 -3.04 20.44 -2.64
N GLY A 262 -3.23 19.20 -2.18
CA GLY A 262 -3.21 18.02 -3.04
C GLY A 262 -4.35 18.02 -4.06
N ASP A 263 -5.59 18.33 -3.64
CA ASP A 263 -6.74 18.43 -4.55
C ASP A 263 -6.55 19.53 -5.61
N GLN A 264 -6.10 20.71 -5.18
CA GLN A 264 -5.81 21.82 -6.09
C GLN A 264 -4.75 21.43 -7.14
N TRP A 265 -3.68 20.75 -6.70
CA TRP A 265 -2.63 20.31 -7.61
C TRP A 265 -3.14 19.27 -8.60
N LEU A 266 -3.85 18.24 -8.14
CA LEU A 266 -4.44 17.20 -9.00
C LEU A 266 -5.40 17.79 -10.03
N SER A 267 -6.24 18.74 -9.61
CA SER A 267 -7.19 19.41 -10.52
C SER A 267 -6.47 20.18 -11.64
N GLY A 268 -5.33 20.82 -11.33
CA GLY A 268 -4.52 21.56 -12.29
C GLY A 268 -3.69 20.66 -13.23
N ALA A 269 -3.35 19.45 -12.79
CA ALA A 269 -2.51 18.51 -13.55
C ALA A 269 -3.27 17.59 -14.51
N ALA A 270 -4.60 17.71 -14.59
CA ALA A 270 -5.45 16.88 -15.40
C ALA A 270 -5.16 17.08 -16.91
N LEU A 271 -4.88 15.97 -17.60
CA LEU A 271 -4.74 15.94 -19.05
C LEU A 271 -6.14 15.83 -19.69
N ARG A 272 -6.43 16.67 -20.66
CA ARG A 272 -7.70 16.72 -21.38
C ARG A 272 -7.46 16.60 -22.88
N ASP A 273 -8.49 16.25 -23.62
CA ASP A 273 -8.45 16.09 -25.06
C ASP A 273 -7.40 15.07 -25.55
N VAL A 274 -7.07 14.11 -24.68
CA VAL A 274 -6.16 12.99 -24.97
C VAL A 274 -6.74 11.67 -24.47
N ALA A 275 -6.37 10.58 -25.13
CA ALA A 275 -6.76 9.23 -24.73
C ALA A 275 -5.55 8.28 -24.75
N TRP A 276 -5.51 7.39 -23.77
CA TRP A 276 -4.58 6.27 -23.72
C TRP A 276 -5.20 5.07 -24.42
N THR A 277 -4.65 4.69 -25.57
CA THR A 277 -5.25 3.64 -26.42
C THR A 277 -5.16 2.25 -25.80
N PRO A 278 -6.02 1.31 -26.19
CA PRO A 278 -5.81 -0.12 -25.96
C PRO A 278 -4.47 -0.60 -26.57
N VAL A 279 -4.03 -1.80 -26.19
CA VAL A 279 -2.83 -2.41 -26.78
C VAL A 279 -3.08 -2.73 -28.24
N ASP A 280 -2.27 -2.15 -29.13
CA ASP A 280 -2.18 -2.54 -30.53
C ASP A 280 -1.04 -3.57 -30.69
N PRO A 281 -1.21 -4.66 -31.48
CA PRO A 281 -0.17 -5.69 -31.63
C PRO A 281 1.13 -5.19 -32.26
N VAL A 282 1.08 -4.12 -33.08
CA VAL A 282 2.23 -3.58 -33.83
C VAL A 282 2.74 -2.29 -33.18
N LEU A 283 1.83 -1.35 -32.91
CA LEU A 283 2.18 -0.01 -32.42
C LEU A 283 2.20 0.08 -30.89
N GLY A 284 1.60 -0.89 -30.20
CA GLY A 284 1.38 -0.83 -28.75
C GLY A 284 0.40 0.26 -28.34
N ARG A 285 0.34 0.53 -27.05
CA ARG A 285 -0.43 1.66 -26.50
C ARG A 285 0.21 2.98 -26.88
N ARG A 286 -0.64 3.99 -27.10
CA ARG A 286 -0.20 5.36 -27.40
C ARG A 286 -1.08 6.38 -26.71
N LEU A 287 -0.48 7.50 -26.33
CA LEU A 287 -1.22 8.70 -25.99
C LEU A 287 -1.52 9.46 -27.28
N VAL A 288 -2.79 9.66 -27.57
CA VAL A 288 -3.24 10.31 -28.80
C VAL A 288 -4.16 11.48 -28.51
N ALA A 289 -4.16 12.49 -29.37
CA ALA A 289 -5.12 13.57 -29.30
C ALA A 289 -6.53 13.02 -29.59
N GLN A 290 -7.48 13.33 -28.69
CA GLN A 290 -8.89 12.97 -28.81
C GLN A 290 -9.75 14.07 -28.19
N PRO A 291 -10.23 15.04 -28.99
CA PRO A 291 -11.05 16.14 -28.49
C PRO A 291 -12.24 15.66 -27.66
N GLY A 292 -12.45 16.27 -26.49
CA GLY A 292 -13.52 15.91 -25.56
C GLY A 292 -13.23 14.72 -24.65
N ALA A 293 -12.10 14.02 -24.83
CA ALA A 293 -11.70 12.92 -23.92
C ALA A 293 -11.06 13.42 -22.63
N GLY A 294 -11.06 12.57 -21.62
CA GLY A 294 -10.47 12.84 -20.31
C GLY A 294 -11.52 13.27 -19.25
N PRO A 295 -11.11 13.76 -18.08
CA PRO A 295 -9.71 13.96 -17.66
C PRO A 295 -8.96 12.65 -17.43
N LEU A 296 -7.65 12.70 -17.65
CA LEU A 296 -6.71 11.62 -17.45
C LEU A 296 -5.48 12.17 -16.71
N TRP A 297 -4.81 11.38 -15.90
CA TRP A 297 -3.57 11.77 -15.24
C TRP A 297 -2.45 10.80 -15.59
N ALA A 298 -1.26 11.34 -15.88
CA ALA A 298 -0.05 10.54 -15.93
C ALA A 298 0.24 9.98 -14.53
N ARG A 299 0.89 8.82 -14.45
CA ARG A 299 1.29 8.25 -13.17
C ARG A 299 2.28 9.15 -12.45
N TYR A 300 3.25 9.71 -13.19
CA TYR A 300 4.32 10.54 -12.65
C TYR A 300 4.38 11.91 -13.29
N TYR A 301 4.75 12.90 -12.44
CA TYR A 301 5.00 14.28 -12.85
C TYR A 301 6.32 14.74 -12.26
N ASP A 302 7.14 15.41 -13.06
CA ASP A 302 8.37 16.04 -12.61
C ASP A 302 8.08 17.09 -11.53
N ILE A 303 8.86 17.09 -10.47
CA ILE A 303 8.61 17.91 -9.27
C ILE A 303 8.77 19.39 -9.59
N ALA A 304 9.77 19.77 -10.37
CA ALA A 304 10.09 21.17 -10.63
C ALA A 304 9.16 21.80 -11.67
N SER A 305 8.89 21.08 -12.76
CA SER A 305 8.10 21.58 -13.87
C SER A 305 6.60 21.29 -13.74
N GLY A 306 6.20 20.29 -12.95
CA GLY A 306 4.82 19.82 -12.87
C GLY A 306 4.33 19.15 -14.15
N LYS A 307 5.22 18.76 -15.07
CA LYS A 307 4.86 18.08 -16.33
C LYS A 307 4.92 16.55 -16.19
N PRO A 308 4.13 15.80 -16.97
CA PRO A 308 4.24 14.35 -17.01
C PRO A 308 5.65 13.88 -17.35
N VAL A 309 6.10 12.80 -16.70
CA VAL A 309 7.37 12.14 -16.98
C VAL A 309 7.21 10.64 -17.01
N TYR A 310 8.01 9.98 -17.84
CA TYR A 310 7.91 8.55 -18.11
C TYR A 310 9.31 7.92 -18.12
N GLY A 311 9.51 6.87 -17.32
CA GLY A 311 10.80 6.20 -17.24
C GLY A 311 10.87 4.94 -18.10
N ASP A 312 12.06 4.56 -18.57
CA ASP A 312 12.28 3.28 -19.25
C ASP A 312 13.29 2.40 -18.52
N ARG A 313 13.45 1.16 -18.98
CA ARG A 313 14.29 0.13 -18.37
C ARG A 313 15.78 0.49 -18.30
N ASP A 314 16.24 1.33 -19.21
CA ASP A 314 17.60 1.84 -19.30
C ASP A 314 17.88 3.04 -18.35
N ARG A 315 16.89 3.42 -17.54
CA ARG A 315 16.88 4.60 -16.65
C ARG A 315 16.71 5.93 -17.37
N SER A 316 16.43 5.93 -18.65
CA SER A 316 16.06 7.17 -19.34
C SER A 316 14.72 7.69 -18.83
N VAL A 317 14.54 9.01 -18.87
CA VAL A 317 13.30 9.71 -18.53
C VAL A 317 12.87 10.53 -19.73
N HIS A 318 11.61 10.38 -20.11
CA HIS A 318 11.01 11.00 -21.29
C HIS A 318 9.86 11.91 -20.89
N ASP A 319 9.58 12.91 -21.68
CA ASP A 319 8.42 13.82 -21.57
C ASP A 319 7.24 13.41 -22.47
N ASP A 320 7.46 12.50 -23.44
CA ASP A 320 6.42 11.83 -24.22
C ASP A 320 6.44 10.31 -23.94
N VAL A 321 5.30 9.77 -23.49
CA VAL A 321 5.13 8.33 -23.25
C VAL A 321 5.29 7.51 -24.54
N ASN A 322 5.07 8.11 -25.71
CA ASN A 322 5.19 7.44 -26.99
C ASN A 322 6.66 7.14 -27.37
N ASP A 323 7.62 7.78 -26.71
CA ASP A 323 9.06 7.54 -26.89
C ASP A 323 9.60 6.34 -26.07
N LEU A 324 8.79 5.80 -25.15
CA LEU A 324 9.16 4.62 -24.38
C LEU A 324 9.28 3.38 -25.27
N SER A 325 10.13 2.44 -24.83
CA SER A 325 10.16 1.09 -25.38
C SER A 325 8.76 0.45 -25.39
N LEU A 326 8.48 -0.37 -26.41
CA LEU A 326 7.18 -1.00 -26.57
C LEU A 326 6.80 -1.87 -25.36
N GLU A 327 7.78 -2.56 -24.79
CA GLU A 327 7.59 -3.38 -23.57
C GLU A 327 7.13 -2.51 -22.41
N ARG A 328 7.81 -1.39 -22.17
CA ARG A 328 7.50 -0.53 -21.04
C ARG A 328 6.19 0.23 -21.23
N ARG A 329 5.93 0.68 -22.43
CA ARG A 329 4.70 1.38 -22.79
C ARG A 329 3.46 0.49 -22.62
N ASN A 330 3.56 -0.79 -22.97
CA ASN A 330 2.46 -1.75 -22.83
C ASN A 330 2.33 -2.35 -21.42
N GLY A 331 3.46 -2.57 -20.73
CA GLY A 331 3.55 -3.36 -19.51
C GLY A 331 3.46 -2.56 -18.21
N TYR A 332 3.07 -1.26 -18.26
CA TYR A 332 2.96 -0.44 -17.08
C TYR A 332 1.74 0.50 -17.11
N ALA A 333 1.19 0.81 -15.94
CA ALA A 333 0.02 1.68 -15.79
C ALA A 333 0.44 3.16 -15.80
N TRP A 334 0.77 3.70 -16.98
CA TRP A 334 1.22 5.08 -17.16
C TRP A 334 0.16 6.13 -16.89
N PHE A 335 -1.12 5.77 -17.02
CA PHE A 335 -2.24 6.69 -16.82
C PHE A 335 -3.30 6.08 -15.93
N ASN A 336 -3.99 6.95 -15.20
CA ASN A 336 -5.08 6.55 -14.31
C ASN A 336 -6.13 7.65 -14.19
N THR A 337 -7.25 7.32 -13.56
CA THR A 337 -8.36 8.21 -13.25
C THR A 337 -8.65 8.28 -11.73
N ALA A 338 -7.73 7.81 -10.89
CA ALA A 338 -7.89 7.82 -9.44
C ALA A 338 -8.20 9.23 -8.87
N PRO A 339 -7.63 10.33 -9.43
CA PRO A 339 -7.97 11.68 -8.97
C PRO A 339 -9.45 12.08 -9.13
N LEU A 340 -10.24 11.42 -9.98
CA LEU A 340 -11.68 11.67 -10.04
C LEU A 340 -12.37 11.33 -8.70
N LYS A 341 -11.96 10.25 -8.06
CA LYS A 341 -12.47 9.87 -6.73
C LYS A 341 -12.08 10.89 -5.65
N VAL A 342 -10.88 11.49 -5.81
CA VAL A 342 -10.44 12.58 -4.90
C VAL A 342 -11.36 13.79 -5.05
N ALA A 343 -11.63 14.24 -6.27
CA ALA A 343 -12.50 15.38 -6.53
C ALA A 343 -13.91 15.17 -5.96
N GLU A 344 -14.49 13.99 -6.13
CA GLU A 344 -15.78 13.64 -5.54
C GLU A 344 -15.74 13.62 -4.01
N ALA A 345 -14.71 13.03 -3.41
CA ALA A 345 -14.52 12.99 -1.96
C ALA A 345 -14.28 14.40 -1.40
N TYR A 346 -13.45 15.19 -2.08
CA TYR A 346 -13.14 16.56 -1.68
C TYR A 346 -14.38 17.46 -1.69
N HIS A 347 -15.23 17.33 -2.69
CA HIS A 347 -16.50 18.10 -2.73
C HIS A 347 -17.36 17.85 -1.49
N ARG A 348 -17.48 16.59 -1.05
CA ARG A 348 -18.21 16.24 0.17
C ARG A 348 -17.50 16.73 1.43
N TRP A 349 -16.19 16.55 1.49
CA TRP A 349 -15.36 16.94 2.63
C TRP A 349 -15.35 18.47 2.82
N ALA A 350 -15.17 19.24 1.75
CA ALA A 350 -15.13 20.70 1.79
C ALA A 350 -16.44 21.34 2.26
N ALA A 351 -17.58 20.70 1.98
CA ALA A 351 -18.90 21.16 2.45
C ALA A 351 -19.00 21.15 3.98
N THR A 352 -18.30 20.25 4.66
CA THR A 352 -18.30 20.14 6.12
C THR A 352 -17.06 20.79 6.78
N HIS A 353 -16.05 21.18 5.98
CA HIS A 353 -14.81 21.81 6.43
C HIS A 353 -14.55 23.11 5.64
N PRO A 354 -15.40 24.13 5.79
CA PRO A 354 -15.24 25.39 5.06
C PRO A 354 -13.91 26.06 5.44
N LEU A 355 -13.35 26.83 4.52
CA LEU A 355 -12.25 27.72 4.87
C LEU A 355 -12.75 28.65 5.97
N GLY A 356 -12.10 28.64 7.13
CA GLY A 356 -12.40 29.60 8.18
C GLY A 356 -12.39 31.01 7.58
N SER A 357 -13.45 31.78 7.83
CA SER A 357 -13.45 33.19 7.46
C SER A 357 -12.20 33.81 8.09
N VAL A 358 -11.27 34.26 7.25
CA VAL A 358 -10.20 35.14 7.72
C VAL A 358 -10.89 36.30 8.38
N ASP A 359 -10.76 36.40 9.70
CA ASP A 359 -11.32 37.50 10.47
C ASP A 359 -10.73 38.81 9.88
N SER A 360 -11.55 39.51 9.10
CA SER A 360 -11.20 40.77 8.43
C SER A 360 -11.18 41.93 9.43
N ARG A 361 -10.70 41.62 10.64
CA ARG A 361 -10.46 42.63 11.67
C ARG A 361 -8.98 42.67 12.02
N ARG A 362 -8.20 43.38 11.21
CA ARG A 362 -7.02 44.16 11.63
C ARG A 362 -6.84 45.33 10.69
#